data_65b37eff0cccab5a27a47a27267e00c0
#
_entry.id   65b37eff0cccab5a27a47a27267e00c0
#
_cell.length_a   1.000
_cell.length_b   1.000
_cell.length_c   1.000
_cell.angle_alpha   90.00
_cell.angle_beta   90.00
_cell.angle_gamma   90.00
#
_symmetry.space_group_name_H-M   'P 1'
#
loop_
_entity.id
_entity.type
_entity.pdbx_description
1 polymer ?
#
loop_
_entity_poly.entity_id
_entity_poly.type
_entity_poly.pdbx_seq_one_letter_code
_entity_poly.pdbx_strand_id
1 'polypeptide(L)'
;IFIAMYNNYVLSLFHYKKKINAYCIISYSVIIIAILFVWTNPFTDLYFYVDETGTFRAGMARNIMNVLYLFIIFLTLYVAWDKGKKKNPGLLRLILIVDILITISEILGNILKMNMEVTMVVANLCAYLVYFSLRSPDYYVDIRTGRFNLNGFIEVLREKYDYDESVSCFIIRVKNYHAICRIYDEESLQEVQKQIAEIVKFKSGDKDIYHIGAATFAVLVDGTEEVKELYDKLVKVMPYQWNLKREAVSHEYSYYYVTFPEDSDDIEDIIQRIHYARSDHKGHHKPNELIHLRTEALADATRFKEVAHRIEEAILDNSLELNFQPIYSFAENRITSLEVLSRLKDENHRYINPEYFIHVAEINHTIIQLSRQMFEKTCRFAANNNIFDRGI
;
A
#
# COMPACT_ATOMS: atom_id res chain seq x y z
N ILE A 1 14.49 32.67 0.47
CA ILE A 1 13.10 32.37 0.83
C ILE A 1 12.67 31.08 0.13
N PHE A 2 12.74 31.02 -1.22
CA PHE A 2 12.29 29.86 -2.02
C PHE A 2 12.90 28.52 -1.53
N ILE A 3 14.23 28.41 -1.40
CA ILE A 3 14.92 27.19 -0.99
C ILE A 3 14.46 26.72 0.39
N ALA A 4 14.23 27.64 1.33
CA ALA A 4 13.77 27.27 2.66
C ALA A 4 12.28 26.88 2.68
N MET A 5 11.44 27.49 1.83
CA MET A 5 10.05 27.04 1.64
C MET A 5 10.01 25.65 0.99
N TYR A 6 10.87 25.40 0.00
CA TYR A 6 11.06 24.10 -0.63
C TYR A 6 11.51 23.05 0.39
N ASN A 7 12.52 23.35 1.22
CA ASN A 7 12.97 22.46 2.28
C ASN A 7 11.82 22.09 3.26
N ASN A 8 11.05 23.08 3.72
CA ASN A 8 9.91 22.83 4.58
C ASN A 8 8.82 21.98 3.90
N TYR A 9 8.62 22.19 2.60
CA TYR A 9 7.71 21.36 1.81
C TYR A 9 8.21 19.91 1.73
N VAL A 10 9.50 19.69 1.40
CA VAL A 10 10.11 18.35 1.37
C VAL A 10 10.01 17.67 2.75
N LEU A 11 10.27 18.40 3.83
CA LEU A 11 10.11 17.87 5.19
C LEU A 11 8.66 17.47 5.49
N SER A 12 7.68 18.23 5.01
CA SER A 12 6.26 17.90 5.19
C SER A 12 5.84 16.62 4.46
N LEU A 13 6.45 16.31 3.31
CA LEU A 13 6.20 15.08 2.53
C LEU A 13 6.62 13.81 3.28
N PHE A 14 7.56 13.91 4.20
CA PHE A 14 8.01 12.80 5.03
C PHE A 14 7.31 12.74 6.40
N HIS A 15 6.18 13.43 6.58
CA HIS A 15 5.35 13.42 7.81
C HIS A 15 6.12 13.80 9.08
N TYR A 16 7.02 14.76 8.95
CA TYR A 16 7.89 15.19 10.04
C TYR A 16 7.24 16.19 11.02
N LYS A 17 5.89 16.30 11.04
CA LYS A 17 5.16 17.37 11.71
C LYS A 17 4.99 17.25 13.25
N LYS A 18 5.32 16.12 13.86
CA LYS A 18 4.97 15.88 15.30
C LYS A 18 5.82 16.65 16.32
N LYS A 19 6.89 17.35 15.93
CA LYS A 19 7.63 18.31 16.83
C LYS A 19 8.20 19.42 15.95
N ILE A 20 8.19 20.66 16.48
CA ILE A 20 9.01 21.75 15.96
C ILE A 20 10.44 21.24 15.96
N ASN A 21 10.89 20.79 14.82
CA ASN A 21 12.13 20.05 14.69
C ASN A 21 13.30 21.04 14.57
N ALA A 22 14.45 20.72 15.10
CA ALA A 22 15.66 21.52 14.95
C ALA A 22 15.89 21.94 13.48
N TYR A 23 15.54 21.08 12.52
CA TYR A 23 15.63 21.37 11.08
C TYR A 23 14.72 22.52 10.61
N CYS A 24 13.46 22.56 11.07
CA CYS A 24 12.54 23.65 10.77
C CYS A 24 13.05 24.96 11.38
N ILE A 25 13.54 24.93 12.63
CA ILE A 25 14.10 26.10 13.30
C ILE A 25 15.29 26.64 12.53
N ILE A 26 16.24 25.77 12.12
CA ILE A 26 17.41 26.16 11.33
C ILE A 26 16.97 26.78 10.00
N SER A 27 16.05 26.14 9.28
CA SER A 27 15.55 26.63 7.98
C SER A 27 14.89 28.00 8.13
N TYR A 28 14.01 28.20 9.11
CA TYR A 28 13.39 29.50 9.36
C TYR A 28 14.38 30.56 9.85
N SER A 29 15.38 30.18 10.65
CA SER A 29 16.42 31.11 11.09
C SER A 29 17.21 31.66 9.90
N VAL A 30 17.56 30.81 8.92
CA VAL A 30 18.25 31.25 7.69
C VAL A 30 17.37 32.20 6.85
N ILE A 31 16.05 31.96 6.79
CA ILE A 31 15.11 32.89 6.11
C ILE A 31 15.14 34.26 6.80
N ILE A 32 15.04 34.27 8.12
CA ILE A 32 15.03 35.49 8.91
C ILE A 32 16.33 36.27 8.69
N ILE A 33 17.47 35.59 8.73
CA ILE A 33 18.77 36.20 8.46
C ILE A 33 18.83 36.79 7.04
N ALA A 34 18.34 36.06 6.04
CA ALA A 34 18.28 36.54 4.66
C ALA A 34 17.42 37.80 4.53
N ILE A 35 16.24 37.81 5.17
CA ILE A 35 15.35 38.99 5.16
C ILE A 35 16.03 40.18 5.83
N LEU A 36 16.73 39.98 6.94
CA LEU A 36 17.47 41.04 7.62
C LEU A 36 18.57 41.63 6.75
N PHE A 37 19.37 40.80 6.07
CA PHE A 37 20.39 41.28 5.14
C PHE A 37 19.83 42.10 3.97
N VAL A 38 18.70 41.66 3.39
CA VAL A 38 18.03 42.38 2.32
C VAL A 38 17.44 43.71 2.83
N TRP A 39 16.81 43.68 4.01
CA TRP A 39 16.15 44.86 4.60
C TRP A 39 17.15 45.93 5.06
N THR A 40 18.31 45.52 5.58
CA THR A 40 19.37 46.45 6.02
C THR A 40 20.27 46.87 4.87
N ASN A 41 20.18 46.23 3.70
CA ASN A 41 21.08 46.51 2.56
C ASN A 41 21.16 47.99 2.11
N PRO A 42 20.04 48.77 2.11
CA PRO A 42 20.11 50.20 1.73
C PRO A 42 21.02 51.05 2.62
N PHE A 43 21.36 50.54 3.83
CA PHE A 43 22.23 51.25 4.77
C PHE A 43 23.62 50.61 4.91
N THR A 44 23.79 49.38 4.47
CA THR A 44 24.99 48.60 4.76
C THR A 44 25.77 48.17 3.52
N ASP A 45 25.14 48.18 2.35
CA ASP A 45 25.70 47.68 1.08
C ASP A 45 26.30 46.25 1.16
N LEU A 46 25.90 45.48 2.19
CA LEU A 46 26.50 44.20 2.48
C LEU A 46 26.03 43.08 1.53
N TYR A 47 24.79 43.16 1.04
CA TYR A 47 24.22 42.12 0.19
C TYR A 47 24.44 42.39 -1.29
N PHE A 48 24.21 43.64 -1.72
CA PHE A 48 24.55 44.16 -3.05
C PHE A 48 24.81 45.66 -2.97
N TYR A 49 25.60 46.16 -3.88
CA TYR A 49 25.83 47.61 -4.06
C TYR A 49 25.89 47.97 -5.54
N VAL A 50 25.68 49.21 -5.84
CA VAL A 50 25.78 49.75 -7.20
C VAL A 50 27.10 50.47 -7.30
N ASP A 51 27.97 50.08 -8.27
CA ASP A 51 29.25 50.73 -8.48
C ASP A 51 29.09 52.09 -9.21
N GLU A 52 30.18 52.83 -9.33
CA GLU A 52 30.21 54.16 -9.99
C GLU A 52 29.73 54.12 -11.46
N THR A 53 29.70 52.95 -12.07
CA THR A 53 29.23 52.73 -13.44
C THR A 53 27.75 52.41 -13.53
N GLY A 54 27.04 52.38 -12.40
CA GLY A 54 25.63 52.00 -12.33
C GLY A 54 25.37 50.50 -12.39
N THR A 55 26.40 49.65 -12.29
CA THR A 55 26.25 48.18 -12.33
C THR A 55 26.08 47.61 -10.95
N PHE A 56 25.15 46.61 -10.83
CA PHE A 56 24.96 45.90 -9.58
C PHE A 56 26.10 44.93 -9.29
N ARG A 57 26.67 45.03 -8.08
CA ARG A 57 27.74 44.15 -7.58
C ARG A 57 27.30 43.39 -6.36
N ALA A 58 27.79 42.15 -6.24
CA ALA A 58 27.54 41.33 -5.08
C ALA A 58 28.33 41.80 -3.87
N GLY A 59 27.65 42.01 -2.75
CA GLY A 59 28.29 42.30 -1.47
C GLY A 59 28.79 41.02 -0.76
N MET A 60 29.54 41.21 0.32
CA MET A 60 30.12 40.11 1.09
C MET A 60 29.06 39.16 1.67
N ALA A 61 27.93 39.69 2.15
CA ALA A 61 26.84 38.90 2.74
C ALA A 61 26.21 37.96 1.72
N ARG A 62 26.23 38.26 0.42
CA ARG A 62 25.73 37.36 -0.64
C ARG A 62 26.48 36.03 -0.67
N ASN A 63 27.81 36.07 -0.56
CA ASN A 63 28.61 34.83 -0.54
C ASN A 63 28.34 33.99 0.70
N ILE A 64 28.12 34.62 1.85
CA ILE A 64 27.74 33.95 3.10
C ILE A 64 26.36 33.26 2.91
N MET A 65 25.41 33.96 2.30
CA MET A 65 24.08 33.43 2.04
C MET A 65 24.10 32.24 1.07
N ASN A 66 24.94 32.26 0.03
CA ASN A 66 25.11 31.13 -0.88
C ASN A 66 25.63 29.89 -0.15
N VAL A 67 26.56 30.02 0.78
CA VAL A 67 27.05 28.92 1.63
C VAL A 67 25.92 28.38 2.52
N LEU A 68 25.12 29.26 3.13
CA LEU A 68 23.97 28.85 3.95
C LEU A 68 22.90 28.13 3.11
N TYR A 69 22.66 28.56 1.88
CA TYR A 69 21.73 27.88 0.97
C TYR A 69 22.20 26.47 0.61
N LEU A 70 23.49 26.30 0.28
CA LEU A 70 24.07 24.98 0.03
C LEU A 70 23.95 24.09 1.27
N PHE A 71 24.13 24.64 2.46
CA PHE A 71 23.95 23.91 3.70
C PHE A 71 22.49 23.43 3.90
N ILE A 72 21.49 24.28 3.58
CA ILE A 72 20.07 23.89 3.65
C ILE A 72 19.78 22.78 2.66
N ILE A 73 20.27 22.87 1.41
CA ILE A 73 20.09 21.82 0.40
C ILE A 73 20.69 20.50 0.89
N PHE A 74 21.91 20.53 1.44
CA PHE A 74 22.56 19.35 2.01
C PHE A 74 21.73 18.74 3.16
N LEU A 75 21.18 19.59 4.01
CA LEU A 75 20.29 19.17 5.12
C LEU A 75 19.02 18.49 4.58
N THR A 76 18.41 19.05 3.53
CA THR A 76 17.23 18.47 2.85
C THR A 76 17.56 17.10 2.28
N LEU A 77 18.69 16.97 1.60
CA LEU A 77 19.18 15.69 1.06
C LEU A 77 19.40 14.65 2.16
N TYR A 78 20.00 15.04 3.27
CA TYR A 78 20.23 14.14 4.40
C TYR A 78 18.91 13.60 4.98
N VAL A 79 17.94 14.48 5.22
CA VAL A 79 16.63 14.09 5.75
C VAL A 79 15.86 13.24 4.74
N ALA A 80 15.86 13.63 3.46
CA ALA A 80 15.23 12.86 2.39
C ALA A 80 15.84 11.46 2.27
N TRP A 81 17.18 11.34 2.38
CA TRP A 81 17.88 10.06 2.35
C TRP A 81 17.53 9.18 3.56
N ASP A 82 17.60 9.72 4.78
CA ASP A 82 17.34 8.97 6.02
C ASP A 82 15.91 8.43 6.06
N LYS A 83 14.91 9.22 5.67
CA LYS A 83 13.49 8.86 5.75
C LYS A 83 12.91 8.30 4.45
N GLY A 84 13.36 8.80 3.31
CA GLY A 84 12.80 8.44 1.99
C GLY A 84 13.21 7.06 1.51
N LYS A 85 14.38 6.57 1.88
CA LYS A 85 14.90 5.27 1.45
C LYS A 85 13.97 4.11 1.81
N LYS A 86 13.31 4.17 2.97
CA LYS A 86 12.40 3.12 3.46
C LYS A 86 10.94 3.31 3.02
N LYS A 87 10.48 4.55 2.86
CA LYS A 87 9.06 4.85 2.65
C LYS A 87 8.67 5.02 1.18
N ASN A 88 9.44 5.77 0.39
CA ASN A 88 9.11 6.03 -1.02
C ASN A 88 10.38 6.30 -1.85
N PRO A 89 10.97 5.25 -2.46
CA PRO A 89 12.20 5.39 -3.24
C PRO A 89 12.02 6.20 -4.54
N GLY A 90 10.79 6.30 -5.07
CA GLY A 90 10.47 7.12 -6.24
C GLY A 90 10.53 8.61 -5.91
N LEU A 91 9.88 9.01 -4.83
CA LEU A 91 9.90 10.37 -4.30
C LEU A 91 11.32 10.81 -3.92
N LEU A 92 12.08 9.93 -3.26
CA LEU A 92 13.48 10.19 -2.94
C LEU A 92 14.29 10.50 -4.19
N ARG A 93 14.18 9.70 -5.25
CA ARG A 93 14.89 9.94 -6.52
C ARG A 93 14.51 11.30 -7.14
N LEU A 94 13.23 11.64 -7.12
CA LEU A 94 12.77 12.94 -7.65
C LEU A 94 13.39 14.11 -6.88
N ILE A 95 13.37 14.08 -5.55
CA ILE A 95 13.95 15.10 -4.69
C ILE A 95 15.46 15.22 -4.94
N LEU A 96 16.18 14.09 -5.02
CA LEU A 96 17.61 14.07 -5.34
C LEU A 96 17.92 14.74 -6.69
N ILE A 97 17.14 14.43 -7.73
CA ILE A 97 17.32 15.03 -9.06
C ILE A 97 17.10 16.55 -8.99
N VAL A 98 16.05 16.99 -8.32
CA VAL A 98 15.71 18.42 -8.19
C VAL A 98 16.80 19.18 -7.41
N ASP A 99 17.27 18.62 -6.28
CA ASP A 99 18.31 19.24 -5.48
C ASP A 99 19.65 19.33 -6.24
N ILE A 100 19.98 18.31 -7.04
CA ILE A 100 21.16 18.34 -7.93
C ILE A 100 21.00 19.43 -9.00
N LEU A 101 19.84 19.55 -9.63
CA LEU A 101 19.58 20.57 -10.66
C LEU A 101 19.67 21.99 -10.08
N ILE A 102 19.09 22.22 -8.90
CA ILE A 102 19.17 23.53 -8.21
C ILE A 102 20.63 23.85 -7.88
N THR A 103 21.38 22.88 -7.34
CA THR A 103 22.80 23.05 -6.98
C THR A 103 23.67 23.36 -8.20
N ILE A 104 23.48 22.63 -9.30
CA ILE A 104 24.21 22.88 -10.56
C ILE A 104 23.88 24.28 -11.11
N SER A 105 22.60 24.67 -11.09
CA SER A 105 22.16 25.99 -11.55
C SER A 105 22.80 27.10 -10.74
N GLU A 106 22.89 26.96 -9.41
CA GLU A 106 23.53 27.94 -8.52
C GLU A 106 25.03 28.05 -8.79
N ILE A 107 25.74 26.94 -8.94
CA ILE A 107 27.17 26.89 -9.23
C ILE A 107 27.46 27.50 -10.60
N LEU A 108 26.71 27.14 -11.64
CA LEU A 108 26.87 27.68 -12.99
C LEU A 108 26.56 29.19 -13.03
N GLY A 109 25.50 29.61 -12.32
CA GLY A 109 25.15 31.03 -12.21
C GLY A 109 26.29 31.88 -11.61
N ASN A 110 26.97 31.37 -10.59
CA ASN A 110 28.10 32.00 -9.96
C ASN A 110 29.36 32.01 -10.86
N ILE A 111 29.67 30.91 -11.54
CA ILE A 111 30.84 30.78 -12.43
C ILE A 111 30.69 31.66 -13.69
N LEU A 112 29.52 31.57 -14.32
CA LEU A 112 29.24 32.25 -15.59
C LEU A 112 28.83 33.71 -15.38
N LYS A 113 28.76 34.18 -14.12
CA LYS A 113 28.24 35.53 -13.76
C LYS A 113 26.89 35.85 -14.41
N MET A 114 26.07 34.81 -14.56
CA MET A 114 24.73 34.92 -15.12
C MET A 114 23.83 35.74 -14.19
N ASN A 115 22.87 36.46 -14.78
CA ASN A 115 21.88 37.20 -14.00
C ASN A 115 21.11 36.27 -13.08
N MET A 116 20.83 36.71 -11.85
CA MET A 116 20.06 35.96 -10.84
C MET A 116 18.71 35.41 -11.35
N GLU A 117 18.15 36.00 -12.40
CA GLU A 117 16.90 35.62 -13.02
C GLU A 117 16.91 34.19 -13.56
N VAL A 118 18.00 33.71 -14.15
CA VAL A 118 18.10 32.35 -14.72
C VAL A 118 18.06 31.30 -13.62
N THR A 119 18.81 31.49 -12.53
CA THR A 119 18.79 30.57 -11.38
C THR A 119 17.40 30.49 -10.73
N MET A 120 16.72 31.66 -10.61
CA MET A 120 15.34 31.70 -10.11
C MET A 120 14.35 30.96 -11.03
N VAL A 121 14.48 31.11 -12.34
CA VAL A 121 13.62 30.39 -13.30
C VAL A 121 13.81 28.88 -13.19
N VAL A 122 15.06 28.41 -13.13
CA VAL A 122 15.35 26.97 -12.96
C VAL A 122 14.80 26.46 -11.63
N ALA A 123 15.01 27.19 -10.53
CA ALA A 123 14.48 26.80 -9.23
C ALA A 123 12.95 26.72 -9.21
N ASN A 124 12.26 27.70 -9.84
CA ASN A 124 10.80 27.67 -9.98
C ASN A 124 10.32 26.49 -10.84
N LEU A 125 10.96 26.22 -11.98
CA LEU A 125 10.65 25.07 -12.82
C LEU A 125 10.81 23.76 -12.05
N CYS A 126 11.88 23.60 -11.28
CA CYS A 126 12.10 22.45 -10.43
C CYS A 126 11.00 22.30 -9.36
N ALA A 127 10.58 23.40 -8.74
CA ALA A 127 9.47 23.38 -7.78
C ALA A 127 8.14 22.97 -8.44
N TYR A 128 7.85 23.48 -9.63
CA TYR A 128 6.68 23.06 -10.39
C TYR A 128 6.74 21.57 -10.76
N LEU A 129 7.88 21.05 -11.17
CA LEU A 129 8.04 19.61 -11.46
C LEU A 129 7.75 18.75 -10.24
N VAL A 130 8.28 19.12 -9.06
CA VAL A 130 7.98 18.44 -7.80
C VAL A 130 6.50 18.55 -7.47
N TYR A 131 5.92 19.75 -7.56
CA TYR A 131 4.51 19.99 -7.27
C TYR A 131 3.58 19.15 -8.15
N PHE A 132 3.78 19.17 -9.47
CA PHE A 132 2.96 18.39 -10.41
C PHE A 132 3.17 16.89 -10.27
N SER A 133 4.39 16.44 -10.00
CA SER A 133 4.67 15.01 -9.77
C SER A 133 4.01 14.46 -8.51
N LEU A 134 3.84 15.29 -7.48
CA LEU A 134 3.26 14.90 -6.20
C LEU A 134 1.75 15.16 -6.11
N ARG A 135 1.25 16.12 -6.88
CA ARG A 135 -0.18 16.46 -6.95
C ARG A 135 -0.84 16.01 -8.24
N SER A 136 -0.23 15.07 -8.98
CA SER A 136 -0.99 14.42 -10.04
C SER A 136 -2.27 13.86 -9.42
N PRO A 137 -3.46 14.27 -9.89
CA PRO A 137 -4.73 13.69 -9.43
C PRO A 137 -4.70 12.17 -9.48
N ASP A 138 -4.00 11.59 -10.44
CA ASP A 138 -3.80 10.16 -10.63
C ASP A 138 -3.07 9.47 -9.48
N TYR A 139 -2.33 10.23 -8.65
CA TYR A 139 -1.65 9.65 -7.48
C TYR A 139 -2.61 9.33 -6.34
N TYR A 140 -3.67 10.11 -6.16
CA TYR A 140 -4.64 9.97 -5.07
C TYR A 140 -6.03 9.53 -5.51
N VAL A 141 -6.33 9.57 -6.81
CA VAL A 141 -7.64 9.24 -7.39
C VAL A 141 -7.52 7.99 -8.27
N ASP A 142 -8.46 7.09 -8.14
CA ASP A 142 -8.62 5.95 -9.05
C ASP A 142 -9.39 6.40 -10.30
N ILE A 143 -8.74 6.30 -11.46
CA ILE A 143 -9.28 6.77 -12.75
C ILE A 143 -10.58 6.02 -13.12
N ARG A 144 -10.73 4.77 -12.70
CA ARG A 144 -11.88 3.92 -13.06
C ARG A 144 -13.15 4.36 -12.34
N THR A 145 -13.04 4.67 -11.06
CA THR A 145 -14.18 5.00 -10.21
C THR A 145 -14.33 6.50 -9.94
N GLY A 146 -13.30 7.30 -10.22
CA GLY A 146 -13.23 8.71 -9.86
C GLY A 146 -13.20 8.97 -8.35
N ARG A 147 -12.95 7.94 -7.53
CA ARG A 147 -12.85 8.01 -6.07
C ARG A 147 -11.39 8.03 -5.64
N PHE A 148 -11.13 8.43 -4.40
CA PHE A 148 -9.79 8.33 -3.86
C PHE A 148 -9.28 6.88 -3.91
N ASN A 149 -8.00 6.70 -4.21
CA ASN A 149 -7.36 5.39 -4.26
C ASN A 149 -6.75 5.01 -2.90
N LEU A 150 -6.02 3.89 -2.86
CA LEU A 150 -5.35 3.42 -1.66
C LEU A 150 -4.34 4.44 -1.10
N ASN A 151 -3.60 5.15 -1.96
CA ASN A 151 -2.63 6.15 -1.50
C ASN A 151 -3.34 7.31 -0.79
N GLY A 152 -4.46 7.80 -1.37
CA GLY A 152 -5.30 8.81 -0.73
C GLY A 152 -5.90 8.34 0.60
N PHE A 153 -6.31 7.08 0.66
CA PHE A 153 -6.82 6.47 1.90
C PHE A 153 -5.77 6.42 3.01
N ILE A 154 -4.57 5.90 2.70
CA ILE A 154 -3.47 5.79 3.67
C ILE A 154 -3.02 7.17 4.14
N GLU A 155 -2.99 8.17 3.24
CA GLU A 155 -2.60 9.53 3.60
C GLU A 155 -3.57 10.14 4.62
N VAL A 156 -4.87 10.04 4.39
CA VAL A 156 -5.90 10.55 5.32
C VAL A 156 -5.89 9.77 6.63
N LEU A 157 -5.69 8.45 6.58
CA LEU A 157 -5.58 7.63 7.78
C LEU A 157 -4.37 8.03 8.63
N ARG A 158 -3.22 8.31 8.01
CA ARG A 158 -2.02 8.81 8.70
C ARG A 158 -2.22 10.21 9.27
N GLU A 159 -2.92 11.07 8.55
CA GLU A 159 -3.26 12.40 9.04
C GLU A 159 -4.10 12.32 10.32
N LYS A 160 -5.14 11.49 10.34
CA LYS A 160 -5.96 11.26 11.54
C LYS A 160 -5.15 10.67 12.70
N TYR A 161 -4.26 9.73 12.41
CA TYR A 161 -3.33 9.19 13.39
C TYR A 161 -2.43 10.28 13.99
N ASP A 162 -1.87 11.17 13.17
CA ASP A 162 -0.99 12.25 13.62
C ASP A 162 -1.70 13.30 14.49
N TYR A 163 -3.01 13.44 14.33
CA TYR A 163 -3.86 14.32 15.17
C TYR A 163 -4.49 13.60 16.38
N ASP A 164 -4.14 12.34 16.63
CA ASP A 164 -4.73 11.49 17.68
C ASP A 164 -6.27 11.38 17.60
N GLU A 165 -6.83 11.45 16.37
CA GLU A 165 -8.25 11.30 16.14
C GLU A 165 -8.65 9.83 16.11
N SER A 166 -9.69 9.45 16.89
CA SER A 166 -10.28 8.12 16.79
C SER A 166 -11.08 7.99 15.50
N VAL A 167 -10.84 6.91 14.76
CA VAL A 167 -11.52 6.63 13.49
C VAL A 167 -11.70 5.14 13.25
N SER A 168 -12.86 4.76 12.73
CA SER A 168 -13.11 3.39 12.25
C SER A 168 -13.02 3.32 10.74
N CYS A 169 -12.25 2.36 10.24
CA CYS A 169 -12.17 2.04 8.83
C CYS A 169 -13.20 0.95 8.51
N PHE A 170 -14.25 1.29 7.77
CA PHE A 170 -15.22 0.33 7.26
C PHE A 170 -14.86 -0.07 5.84
N ILE A 171 -14.79 -1.38 5.54
CA ILE A 171 -14.31 -1.92 4.27
C ILE A 171 -15.35 -2.86 3.67
N ILE A 172 -15.63 -2.69 2.39
CA ILE A 172 -16.52 -3.53 1.60
C ILE A 172 -15.73 -4.17 0.48
N ARG A 173 -15.88 -5.47 0.28
CA ARG A 173 -15.19 -6.21 -0.75
C ARG A 173 -16.11 -7.15 -1.50
N VAL A 174 -15.96 -7.27 -2.81
CA VAL A 174 -16.59 -8.30 -3.64
C VAL A 174 -15.73 -9.57 -3.56
N LYS A 175 -16.25 -10.66 -2.99
CA LYS A 175 -15.52 -11.91 -2.72
C LYS A 175 -15.02 -12.62 -4.00
N ASN A 176 -15.88 -12.74 -4.97
CA ASN A 176 -15.62 -13.51 -6.20
C ASN A 176 -15.11 -12.63 -7.36
N TYR A 177 -14.61 -11.42 -7.09
CA TYR A 177 -14.21 -10.46 -8.11
C TYR A 177 -13.14 -11.02 -9.07
N HIS A 178 -12.14 -11.74 -8.57
CA HIS A 178 -11.11 -12.35 -9.42
C HIS A 178 -11.65 -13.43 -10.39
N ALA A 179 -12.67 -14.15 -9.99
CA ALA A 179 -13.33 -15.11 -10.89
C ALA A 179 -14.10 -14.38 -11.99
N ILE A 180 -14.73 -13.27 -11.64
CA ILE A 180 -15.47 -12.41 -12.59
C ILE A 180 -14.52 -11.76 -13.60
N CYS A 181 -13.35 -11.29 -13.15
CA CYS A 181 -12.31 -10.71 -14.01
C CYS A 181 -11.79 -11.65 -15.11
N ARG A 182 -11.95 -12.96 -14.95
CA ARG A 182 -11.53 -13.95 -15.97
C ARG A 182 -12.56 -14.15 -17.08
N ILE A 183 -13.80 -13.74 -16.83
CA ILE A 183 -14.95 -14.02 -17.70
C ILE A 183 -15.37 -12.75 -18.47
N TYR A 184 -15.27 -11.59 -17.83
CA TYR A 184 -15.78 -10.33 -18.36
C TYR A 184 -14.64 -9.37 -18.73
N ASP A 185 -14.92 -8.50 -19.70
CA ASP A 185 -13.99 -7.45 -20.14
C ASP A 185 -13.84 -6.32 -19.11
N GLU A 186 -12.80 -5.54 -19.29
CA GLU A 186 -12.44 -4.46 -18.38
C GLU A 186 -13.51 -3.36 -18.29
N GLU A 187 -14.20 -3.06 -19.38
CA GLU A 187 -15.26 -2.04 -19.42
C GLU A 187 -16.46 -2.43 -18.54
N SER A 188 -16.89 -3.69 -18.64
CA SER A 188 -17.98 -4.23 -17.81
C SER A 188 -17.60 -4.25 -16.33
N LEU A 189 -16.32 -4.56 -16.01
CA LEU A 189 -15.83 -4.55 -14.64
C LEU A 189 -15.74 -3.15 -14.04
N GLN A 190 -15.34 -2.16 -14.85
CA GLN A 190 -15.33 -0.75 -14.44
C GLN A 190 -16.74 -0.25 -14.12
N GLU A 191 -17.72 -0.63 -14.93
CA GLU A 191 -19.12 -0.24 -14.70
C GLU A 191 -19.63 -0.77 -13.36
N VAL A 192 -19.36 -2.04 -13.03
CA VAL A 192 -19.69 -2.61 -11.72
C VAL A 192 -19.00 -1.86 -10.57
N GLN A 193 -17.71 -1.57 -10.70
CA GLN A 193 -16.98 -0.82 -9.69
C GLN A 193 -17.56 0.58 -9.47
N LYS A 194 -17.95 1.28 -10.54
CA LYS A 194 -18.62 2.59 -10.46
C LYS A 194 -19.96 2.49 -9.74
N GLN A 195 -20.78 1.52 -10.10
CA GLN A 195 -22.08 1.31 -9.47
C GLN A 195 -21.95 0.99 -7.98
N ILE A 196 -21.00 0.15 -7.58
CA ILE A 196 -20.69 -0.11 -6.17
C ILE A 196 -20.29 1.19 -5.46
N ALA A 197 -19.37 1.96 -6.06
CA ALA A 197 -18.90 3.22 -5.50
C ALA A 197 -20.07 4.22 -5.31
N GLU A 198 -21.00 4.31 -6.25
CA GLU A 198 -22.18 5.18 -6.16
C GLU A 198 -23.12 4.73 -5.03
N ILE A 199 -23.40 3.43 -4.91
CA ILE A 199 -24.26 2.89 -3.84
C ILE A 199 -23.61 3.18 -2.46
N VAL A 200 -22.31 2.92 -2.33
CA VAL A 200 -21.59 3.19 -1.09
C VAL A 200 -21.61 4.69 -0.77
N LYS A 201 -21.36 5.57 -1.76
CA LYS A 201 -21.41 7.03 -1.59
C LYS A 201 -22.79 7.50 -1.14
N PHE A 202 -23.83 7.02 -1.79
CA PHE A 202 -25.21 7.38 -1.44
C PHE A 202 -25.58 6.99 -0.01
N LYS A 203 -25.05 5.87 0.50
CA LYS A 203 -25.34 5.37 1.86
C LYS A 203 -24.42 5.95 2.93
N SER A 204 -23.19 6.34 2.58
CA SER A 204 -22.23 6.97 3.51
C SER A 204 -22.41 8.49 3.64
N GLY A 205 -23.32 9.12 2.84
CA GLY A 205 -23.60 10.55 2.93
C GLY A 205 -22.40 11.40 2.47
N ASP A 206 -22.00 12.36 3.28
CA ASP A 206 -20.92 13.30 2.95
C ASP A 206 -19.52 12.71 3.10
N LYS A 207 -19.37 11.47 3.61
CA LYS A 207 -18.08 10.84 3.82
C LYS A 207 -17.39 10.48 2.50
N ASP A 208 -16.07 10.58 2.49
CA ASP A 208 -15.26 10.19 1.34
C ASP A 208 -15.19 8.68 1.20
N ILE A 209 -15.18 8.24 -0.06
CA ILE A 209 -15.05 6.84 -0.43
C ILE A 209 -13.71 6.63 -1.09
N TYR A 210 -13.06 5.55 -0.70
CA TYR A 210 -11.77 5.14 -1.20
C TYR A 210 -11.89 3.81 -1.93
N HIS A 211 -11.46 3.77 -3.19
CA HIS A 211 -11.29 2.52 -3.93
C HIS A 211 -9.89 1.98 -3.64
N ILE A 212 -9.81 1.04 -2.72
CA ILE A 212 -8.52 0.54 -2.22
C ILE A 212 -7.99 -0.68 -2.98
N GLY A 213 -8.63 -1.06 -4.07
CA GLY A 213 -8.19 -2.06 -5.06
C GLY A 213 -9.10 -3.28 -5.17
N ALA A 214 -9.04 -3.99 -6.30
CA ALA A 214 -9.73 -5.25 -6.60
C ALA A 214 -11.21 -5.27 -6.17
N ALA A 215 -12.01 -4.27 -6.56
CA ALA A 215 -13.40 -4.06 -6.14
C ALA A 215 -13.57 -4.05 -4.60
N THR A 216 -12.61 -3.43 -3.92
CA THR A 216 -12.63 -3.19 -2.47
C THR A 216 -12.73 -1.70 -2.21
N PHE A 217 -13.68 -1.31 -1.37
CA PHE A 217 -13.96 0.08 -1.04
C PHE A 217 -13.84 0.28 0.46
N ALA A 218 -13.34 1.43 0.87
CA ALA A 218 -13.25 1.83 2.28
C ALA A 218 -13.97 3.15 2.52
N VAL A 219 -14.48 3.31 3.73
CA VAL A 219 -15.07 4.55 4.25
C VAL A 219 -14.53 4.77 5.65
N LEU A 220 -14.10 5.99 5.98
CA LEU A 220 -13.73 6.38 7.33
C LEU A 220 -14.97 6.91 8.05
N VAL A 221 -15.26 6.35 9.23
CA VAL A 221 -16.44 6.68 10.04
C VAL A 221 -16.06 6.92 11.51
N ASP A 222 -16.93 7.59 12.25
CA ASP A 222 -16.65 7.99 13.62
C ASP A 222 -17.16 6.93 14.62
N GLY A 223 -16.32 5.90 14.84
CA GLY A 223 -16.57 4.85 15.83
C GLY A 223 -17.40 3.66 15.32
N THR A 224 -17.51 2.65 16.18
CA THR A 224 -18.10 1.35 15.87
C THR A 224 -19.62 1.34 15.69
N GLU A 225 -20.32 2.30 16.28
CA GLU A 225 -21.78 2.43 16.11
C GLU A 225 -22.11 2.84 14.67
N GLU A 226 -21.38 3.81 14.13
CA GLU A 226 -21.56 4.26 12.76
C GLU A 226 -21.18 3.18 11.75
N VAL A 227 -20.17 2.34 12.07
CA VAL A 227 -19.84 1.13 11.30
C VAL A 227 -21.06 0.22 11.16
N LYS A 228 -21.73 -0.09 12.27
CA LYS A 228 -22.91 -0.96 12.28
C LYS A 228 -24.08 -0.36 11.49
N GLU A 229 -24.31 0.93 11.69
CA GLU A 229 -25.36 1.65 10.96
C GLU A 229 -25.13 1.64 9.44
N LEU A 230 -23.89 1.90 9.00
CA LEU A 230 -23.51 1.88 7.60
C LEU A 230 -23.61 0.45 7.02
N TYR A 231 -23.16 -0.56 7.77
CA TYR A 231 -23.31 -1.96 7.42
C TYR A 231 -24.78 -2.35 7.20
N ASP A 232 -25.66 -2.03 8.15
CA ASP A 232 -27.09 -2.35 8.06
C ASP A 232 -27.79 -1.66 6.87
N LYS A 233 -27.35 -0.43 6.52
CA LYS A 233 -27.83 0.28 5.34
C LYS A 233 -27.35 -0.39 4.05
N LEU A 234 -26.10 -0.85 4.00
CA LEU A 234 -25.48 -1.40 2.79
C LEU A 234 -25.92 -2.82 2.51
N VAL A 235 -25.96 -3.71 3.51
CA VAL A 235 -26.40 -5.11 3.34
C VAL A 235 -27.80 -5.20 2.71
N LYS A 236 -28.69 -4.25 3.02
CA LYS A 236 -30.07 -4.21 2.48
C LYS A 236 -30.16 -3.76 1.01
N VAL A 237 -29.17 -3.04 0.51
CA VAL A 237 -29.24 -2.41 -0.82
C VAL A 237 -28.20 -2.92 -1.81
N MET A 238 -27.14 -3.56 -1.33
CA MET A 238 -26.13 -4.14 -2.21
C MET A 238 -26.74 -5.29 -3.02
N PRO A 239 -26.71 -5.20 -4.36
CA PRO A 239 -27.35 -6.21 -5.19
C PRO A 239 -26.57 -7.51 -5.15
N TYR A 240 -27.31 -8.63 -5.08
CA TYR A 240 -26.73 -9.96 -5.20
C TYR A 240 -26.35 -10.33 -6.63
N GLN A 241 -26.87 -9.62 -7.61
CA GLN A 241 -26.63 -9.87 -9.03
C GLN A 241 -26.39 -8.55 -9.76
N TRP A 242 -25.38 -8.55 -10.61
CA TRP A 242 -25.12 -7.48 -11.55
C TRP A 242 -25.43 -7.96 -12.96
N ASN A 243 -26.05 -7.12 -13.76
CA ASN A 243 -26.31 -7.41 -15.16
C ASN A 243 -25.10 -6.98 -16.00
N LEU A 244 -24.23 -7.93 -16.33
CA LEU A 244 -23.09 -7.73 -17.21
C LEU A 244 -23.41 -8.29 -18.61
N LYS A 245 -23.40 -7.45 -19.64
CA LYS A 245 -23.67 -7.86 -21.04
C LYS A 245 -24.92 -8.76 -21.19
N ARG A 246 -26.01 -8.45 -20.47
CA ARG A 246 -27.29 -9.21 -20.42
C ARG A 246 -27.23 -10.54 -19.66
N GLU A 247 -26.16 -10.83 -18.97
CA GLU A 247 -26.06 -11.98 -18.06
C GLU A 247 -26.13 -11.51 -16.61
N ALA A 248 -26.88 -12.23 -15.79
CA ALA A 248 -26.96 -11.98 -14.36
C ALA A 248 -25.80 -12.68 -13.65
N VAL A 249 -24.84 -11.92 -13.11
CA VAL A 249 -23.69 -12.43 -12.38
C VAL A 249 -23.92 -12.29 -10.89
N SER A 250 -23.87 -13.43 -10.18
CA SER A 250 -24.04 -13.45 -8.73
C SER A 250 -22.78 -12.95 -8.03
N HIS A 251 -22.95 -12.10 -7.02
CA HIS A 251 -21.88 -11.56 -6.20
C HIS A 251 -22.09 -11.83 -4.74
N GLU A 252 -20.97 -12.03 -4.04
CA GLU A 252 -20.92 -12.10 -2.59
C GLU A 252 -20.07 -10.95 -2.07
N TYR A 253 -20.49 -10.38 -0.95
CA TYR A 253 -19.76 -9.31 -0.28
C TYR A 253 -19.20 -9.78 1.05
N SER A 254 -18.06 -9.22 1.41
CA SER A 254 -17.52 -9.29 2.76
C SER A 254 -17.36 -7.88 3.29
N TYR A 255 -17.67 -7.70 4.55
CA TYR A 255 -17.60 -6.43 5.24
C TYR A 255 -16.61 -6.56 6.39
N TYR A 256 -15.70 -5.60 6.50
CA TYR A 256 -14.69 -5.58 7.53
C TYR A 256 -14.66 -4.23 8.21
N TYR A 257 -14.20 -4.20 9.45
CA TYR A 257 -13.87 -2.94 10.09
C TYR A 257 -12.70 -3.10 11.06
N VAL A 258 -12.00 -2.00 11.29
CA VAL A 258 -10.94 -1.84 12.27
C VAL A 258 -11.01 -0.43 12.82
N THR A 259 -10.81 -0.25 14.11
CA THR A 259 -10.91 1.04 14.79
C THR A 259 -9.57 1.44 15.37
N PHE A 260 -9.15 2.66 15.07
CA PHE A 260 -7.98 3.30 15.66
C PHE A 260 -8.44 4.29 16.75
N PRO A 261 -7.81 4.34 17.93
CA PRO A 261 -6.71 3.50 18.43
C PRO A 261 -7.17 2.22 19.17
N GLU A 262 -8.46 1.91 19.22
CA GLU A 262 -9.02 0.81 20.04
C GLU A 262 -8.40 -0.57 19.70
N ASP A 263 -8.21 -0.87 18.41
CA ASP A 263 -7.70 -2.16 17.95
C ASP A 263 -6.16 -2.21 17.90
N SER A 264 -5.52 -1.06 17.71
CA SER A 264 -4.07 -0.88 17.74
C SER A 264 -3.72 0.60 17.82
N ASP A 265 -2.68 0.92 18.55
CA ASP A 265 -2.05 2.23 18.60
C ASP A 265 -0.93 2.40 17.58
N ASP A 266 -0.61 1.34 16.83
CA ASP A 266 0.36 1.36 15.72
C ASP A 266 -0.37 1.47 14.38
N ILE A 267 -0.12 2.58 13.67
CA ILE A 267 -0.71 2.83 12.34
C ILE A 267 -0.29 1.77 11.30
N GLU A 268 0.92 1.22 11.39
CA GLU A 268 1.38 0.22 10.44
C GLU A 268 0.64 -1.12 10.65
N ASP A 269 0.29 -1.47 11.91
CA ASP A 269 -0.55 -2.63 12.20
C ASP A 269 -1.96 -2.43 11.64
N ILE A 270 -2.57 -1.26 11.80
CA ILE A 270 -3.87 -0.93 11.19
C ILE A 270 -3.81 -1.08 9.66
N ILE A 271 -2.75 -0.54 9.02
CA ILE A 271 -2.56 -0.67 7.57
C ILE A 271 -2.42 -2.14 7.15
N GLN A 272 -1.71 -2.97 7.92
CA GLN A 272 -1.61 -4.42 7.64
C GLN A 272 -2.98 -5.11 7.71
N ARG A 273 -3.83 -4.78 8.69
CA ARG A 273 -5.20 -5.32 8.81
C ARG A 273 -6.07 -4.92 7.61
N ILE A 274 -5.92 -3.69 7.12
CA ILE A 274 -6.58 -3.23 5.90
C ILE A 274 -6.07 -4.00 4.67
N HIS A 275 -4.78 -4.25 4.57
CA HIS A 275 -4.22 -5.10 3.51
C HIS A 275 -4.76 -6.54 3.58
N TYR A 276 -4.96 -7.08 4.77
CA TYR A 276 -5.62 -8.36 4.95
C TYR A 276 -7.04 -8.35 4.36
N ALA A 277 -7.88 -7.37 4.71
CA ALA A 277 -9.24 -7.25 4.17
C ALA A 277 -9.28 -7.15 2.63
N ARG A 278 -8.23 -6.63 1.99
CA ARG A 278 -8.09 -6.55 0.52
C ARG A 278 -7.68 -7.87 -0.13
N SER A 279 -7.06 -8.76 0.61
CA SER A 279 -6.56 -10.04 0.09
C SER A 279 -7.71 -11.06 -0.07
N ASP A 280 -7.57 -11.98 -1.01
CA ASP A 280 -8.61 -12.99 -1.27
C ASP A 280 -8.50 -14.17 -0.30
N HIS A 281 -9.23 -14.09 0.81
CA HIS A 281 -9.32 -15.17 1.79
C HIS A 281 -10.59 -15.96 1.49
N LYS A 282 -10.50 -16.98 0.64
CA LYS A 282 -11.62 -17.86 0.33
C LYS A 282 -11.95 -18.69 1.56
N GLY A 283 -13.21 -18.68 1.96
CA GLY A 283 -13.80 -19.77 2.72
C GLY A 283 -13.96 -19.62 4.23
N HIS A 284 -13.39 -18.60 4.89
CA HIS A 284 -13.49 -18.50 6.35
C HIS A 284 -14.71 -17.73 6.87
N HIS A 285 -15.34 -16.90 6.05
CA HIS A 285 -16.43 -16.02 6.48
C HIS A 285 -17.68 -16.24 5.65
N LYS A 286 -18.85 -16.19 6.31
CA LYS A 286 -20.13 -16.25 5.64
C LYS A 286 -20.32 -15.04 4.71
N PRO A 287 -21.06 -15.21 3.59
CA PRO A 287 -21.44 -14.05 2.78
C PRO A 287 -22.16 -13.00 3.61
N ASN A 288 -21.88 -11.74 3.35
CA ASN A 288 -22.46 -10.58 4.04
C ASN A 288 -22.22 -10.51 5.57
N GLU A 289 -21.22 -11.19 6.08
CA GLU A 289 -20.83 -11.08 7.49
C GLU A 289 -19.99 -9.79 7.71
N LEU A 290 -20.23 -9.11 8.84
CA LEU A 290 -19.39 -7.99 9.30
C LEU A 290 -18.29 -8.55 10.22
N ILE A 291 -17.05 -8.40 9.77
CA ILE A 291 -15.87 -8.99 10.40
C ILE A 291 -15.05 -7.89 11.07
N HIS A 292 -14.82 -8.02 12.37
CA HIS A 292 -13.90 -7.15 13.11
C HIS A 292 -12.47 -7.64 12.91
N LEU A 293 -11.60 -6.80 12.36
CA LEU A 293 -10.20 -7.12 12.10
C LEU A 293 -9.35 -7.02 13.37
N ARG A 294 -9.55 -7.94 14.30
CA ARG A 294 -8.74 -8.08 15.51
C ARG A 294 -7.45 -8.87 15.24
N THR A 295 -6.58 -8.95 16.25
CA THR A 295 -5.29 -9.67 16.19
C THR A 295 -5.44 -11.14 15.77
N GLU A 296 -6.53 -11.79 16.13
CA GLU A 296 -6.84 -13.20 15.77
C GLU A 296 -7.00 -13.39 14.25
N ALA A 297 -7.64 -12.44 13.56
CA ALA A 297 -7.79 -12.47 12.10
C ALA A 297 -6.43 -12.38 11.38
N LEU A 298 -5.47 -11.65 11.96
CA LEU A 298 -4.10 -11.56 11.45
C LEU A 298 -3.30 -12.85 11.71
N ALA A 299 -3.48 -13.49 12.85
CA ALA A 299 -2.84 -14.77 13.16
C ALA A 299 -3.25 -15.85 12.13
N ASP A 300 -4.53 -15.89 11.76
CA ASP A 300 -5.02 -16.77 10.69
C ASP A 300 -4.41 -16.45 9.33
N ALA A 301 -4.24 -15.15 9.01
CA ALA A 301 -3.60 -14.71 7.76
C ALA A 301 -2.11 -15.07 7.72
N THR A 302 -1.40 -14.92 8.83
CA THR A 302 0.01 -15.31 8.96
C THR A 302 0.14 -16.82 8.77
N ARG A 303 -0.67 -17.60 9.47
CA ARG A 303 -0.72 -19.06 9.33
C ARG A 303 -1.02 -19.50 7.90
N PHE A 304 -1.93 -18.80 7.22
CA PHE A 304 -2.24 -19.08 5.82
C PHE A 304 -1.00 -18.89 4.92
N LYS A 305 -0.26 -17.79 5.09
CA LYS A 305 0.97 -17.51 4.32
C LYS A 305 2.06 -18.54 4.60
N GLU A 306 2.26 -18.90 5.86
CA GLU A 306 3.21 -19.95 6.26
C GLU A 306 2.88 -21.29 5.60
N VAL A 307 1.62 -21.70 5.63
CA VAL A 307 1.20 -22.95 4.99
C VAL A 307 1.30 -22.88 3.47
N ALA A 308 0.97 -21.74 2.85
CA ALA A 308 1.15 -21.54 1.42
C ALA A 308 2.62 -21.69 1.01
N HIS A 309 3.54 -21.09 1.76
CA HIS A 309 4.97 -21.21 1.54
C HIS A 309 5.44 -22.67 1.70
N ARG A 310 4.99 -23.36 2.75
CA ARG A 310 5.30 -24.79 2.93
C ARG A 310 4.81 -25.69 1.80
N ILE A 311 3.66 -25.38 1.20
CA ILE A 311 3.15 -26.10 0.03
C ILE A 311 4.09 -25.88 -1.17
N GLU A 312 4.50 -24.64 -1.43
CA GLU A 312 5.43 -24.32 -2.52
C GLU A 312 6.78 -25.04 -2.33
N GLU A 313 7.34 -24.99 -1.14
CA GLU A 313 8.58 -25.75 -0.82
C GLU A 313 8.38 -27.26 -1.01
N ALA A 314 7.27 -27.82 -0.50
CA ALA A 314 7.00 -29.24 -0.63
C ALA A 314 6.82 -29.69 -2.09
N ILE A 315 6.33 -28.80 -2.96
CA ILE A 315 6.26 -29.04 -4.40
C ILE A 315 7.67 -29.01 -5.01
N LEU A 316 8.50 -28.04 -4.64
CA LEU A 316 9.87 -27.89 -5.16
C LEU A 316 10.80 -29.04 -4.72
N ASP A 317 10.77 -29.35 -3.43
CA ASP A 317 11.65 -30.34 -2.81
C ASP A 317 11.12 -31.79 -2.92
N ASN A 318 9.93 -31.94 -3.50
CA ASN A 318 9.25 -33.22 -3.58
C ASN A 318 9.07 -33.88 -2.17
N SER A 319 8.81 -33.08 -1.16
CA SER A 319 8.78 -33.52 0.26
C SER A 319 7.36 -33.90 0.78
N LEU A 320 6.32 -33.82 -0.08
CA LEU A 320 4.98 -34.27 0.30
C LEU A 320 5.00 -35.75 0.69
N GLU A 321 4.51 -36.07 1.89
CA GLU A 321 4.42 -37.44 2.39
C GLU A 321 3.05 -38.05 2.03
N LEU A 322 3.04 -39.37 1.81
CA LEU A 322 1.82 -40.15 1.53
C LEU A 322 1.62 -41.22 2.61
N ASN A 323 0.44 -41.23 3.14
CA ASN A 323 -0.05 -42.33 3.99
C ASN A 323 -1.06 -43.16 3.19
N PHE A 324 -1.05 -44.47 3.41
CA PHE A 324 -1.96 -45.39 2.77
C PHE A 324 -2.90 -45.99 3.81
N GLN A 325 -4.21 -45.79 3.65
CA GLN A 325 -5.23 -46.37 4.52
C GLN A 325 -5.85 -47.56 3.81
N PRO A 326 -5.71 -48.78 4.36
CA PRO A 326 -6.29 -49.98 3.77
C PRO A 326 -7.80 -50.00 3.92
N ILE A 327 -8.51 -50.36 2.84
CA ILE A 327 -9.95 -50.58 2.81
C ILE A 327 -10.18 -52.09 2.73
N TYR A 328 -10.83 -52.65 3.75
CA TYR A 328 -11.11 -54.07 3.87
C TYR A 328 -12.51 -54.39 3.38
N SER A 329 -12.61 -55.36 2.48
CA SER A 329 -13.91 -55.90 2.03
C SER A 329 -14.32 -57.12 2.88
N PHE A 330 -15.40 -56.99 3.59
CA PHE A 330 -15.98 -58.09 4.33
C PHE A 330 -16.54 -59.20 3.44
N ALA A 331 -16.98 -58.86 2.22
CA ALA A 331 -17.47 -59.81 1.24
C ALA A 331 -16.36 -60.70 0.68
N GLU A 332 -15.16 -60.10 0.43
CA GLU A 332 -14.02 -60.79 -0.12
C GLU A 332 -13.02 -61.28 0.95
N ASN A 333 -13.23 -60.89 2.19
CA ASN A 333 -12.40 -61.21 3.37
C ASN A 333 -10.91 -60.85 3.15
N ARG A 334 -10.66 -59.71 2.49
CA ARG A 334 -9.31 -59.17 2.18
C ARG A 334 -9.31 -57.68 2.03
N ILE A 335 -8.09 -57.09 1.99
CA ILE A 335 -7.90 -55.70 1.60
C ILE A 335 -8.07 -55.63 0.08
N THR A 336 -8.99 -54.78 -0.40
CA THR A 336 -9.32 -54.62 -1.82
C THR A 336 -8.84 -53.29 -2.43
N SER A 337 -8.53 -52.32 -1.58
CA SER A 337 -8.02 -51.03 -2.05
C SER A 337 -7.26 -50.27 -0.95
N LEU A 338 -6.52 -49.27 -1.37
CA LEU A 338 -5.79 -48.35 -0.49
C LEU A 338 -6.24 -46.92 -0.77
N GLU A 339 -6.69 -46.22 0.25
CA GLU A 339 -6.87 -44.76 0.13
C GLU A 339 -5.53 -44.05 0.33
N VAL A 340 -5.21 -43.14 -0.56
CA VAL A 340 -3.95 -42.35 -0.52
C VAL A 340 -4.23 -41.02 0.12
N LEU A 341 -3.60 -40.75 1.25
CA LEU A 341 -3.79 -39.57 2.05
C LEU A 341 -2.50 -38.76 2.11
N SER A 342 -2.52 -37.58 1.54
CA SER A 342 -1.36 -36.66 1.59
C SER A 342 -1.14 -36.12 3.01
N ARG A 343 0.14 -35.90 3.33
CA ARG A 343 0.59 -35.34 4.61
C ARG A 343 1.62 -34.27 4.35
N LEU A 344 1.44 -33.12 4.97
CA LEU A 344 2.35 -31.98 4.93
C LEU A 344 2.79 -31.64 6.34
N LYS A 345 4.07 -31.38 6.55
CA LYS A 345 4.64 -30.95 7.84
C LYS A 345 4.98 -29.47 7.82
N ASP A 346 4.78 -28.82 8.96
CA ASP A 346 5.27 -27.46 9.21
C ASP A 346 6.79 -27.46 9.46
N GLU A 347 7.37 -26.27 9.67
CA GLU A 347 8.81 -26.10 9.99
C GLU A 347 9.23 -26.82 11.29
N ASN A 348 8.29 -27.09 12.19
CA ASN A 348 8.51 -27.82 13.43
C ASN A 348 8.29 -29.35 13.29
N HIS A 349 8.19 -29.86 12.06
CA HIS A 349 7.92 -31.25 11.73
C HIS A 349 6.57 -31.79 12.23
N ARG A 350 5.58 -30.92 12.54
CA ARG A 350 4.23 -31.33 12.93
C ARG A 350 3.34 -31.39 11.70
N TYR A 351 2.42 -32.34 11.68
CA TYR A 351 1.47 -32.44 10.58
C TYR A 351 0.47 -31.29 10.59
N ILE A 352 0.35 -30.64 9.43
CA ILE A 352 -0.68 -29.65 9.15
C ILE A 352 -1.98 -30.41 8.83
N ASN A 353 -3.13 -29.90 9.33
CA ASN A 353 -4.43 -30.49 9.01
C ASN A 353 -4.63 -30.57 7.48
N PRO A 354 -4.90 -31.78 6.92
CA PRO A 354 -5.10 -31.96 5.48
C PRO A 354 -6.16 -31.06 4.87
N GLU A 355 -7.31 -30.92 5.51
CA GLU A 355 -8.39 -30.03 5.04
C GLU A 355 -7.90 -28.60 4.89
N TYR A 356 -7.06 -28.14 5.83
CA TYR A 356 -6.55 -26.79 5.83
C TYR A 356 -5.51 -26.57 4.71
N PHE A 357 -4.49 -27.41 4.59
CA PHE A 357 -3.48 -27.17 3.55
C PHE A 357 -4.01 -27.45 2.13
N ILE A 358 -4.94 -28.37 1.96
CA ILE A 358 -5.62 -28.60 0.67
C ILE A 358 -6.40 -27.32 0.30
N HIS A 359 -7.15 -26.75 1.22
CA HIS A 359 -7.87 -25.51 1.02
C HIS A 359 -6.93 -24.34 0.66
N VAL A 360 -5.80 -24.22 1.34
CA VAL A 360 -4.76 -23.23 1.00
C VAL A 360 -4.20 -23.47 -0.42
N ALA A 361 -3.96 -24.74 -0.80
CA ALA A 361 -3.47 -25.10 -2.12
C ALA A 361 -4.49 -24.78 -3.23
N GLU A 362 -5.78 -24.95 -2.98
CA GLU A 362 -6.87 -24.57 -3.89
C GLU A 362 -6.89 -23.06 -4.13
N ILE A 363 -6.81 -22.27 -3.05
CA ILE A 363 -6.81 -20.80 -3.10
C ILE A 363 -5.62 -20.30 -3.91
N ASN A 364 -4.43 -20.81 -3.67
CA ASN A 364 -3.20 -20.38 -4.32
C ASN A 364 -2.99 -21.04 -5.70
N HIS A 365 -3.96 -21.81 -6.19
CA HIS A 365 -3.88 -22.53 -7.47
C HIS A 365 -2.70 -23.53 -7.55
N THR A 366 -2.13 -23.94 -6.43
CA THR A 366 -1.05 -24.95 -6.36
C THR A 366 -1.59 -26.36 -6.24
N ILE A 367 -2.90 -26.54 -6.05
CA ILE A 367 -3.55 -27.86 -5.88
C ILE A 367 -3.26 -28.83 -7.05
N ILE A 368 -3.18 -28.33 -8.29
CA ILE A 368 -2.91 -29.16 -9.46
C ILE A 368 -1.50 -29.77 -9.37
N GLN A 369 -0.51 -28.96 -9.00
CA GLN A 369 0.89 -29.39 -8.86
C GLN A 369 1.04 -30.38 -7.71
N LEU A 370 0.37 -30.08 -6.57
CA LEU A 370 0.35 -30.96 -5.40
C LEU A 370 -0.29 -32.33 -5.74
N SER A 371 -1.44 -32.33 -6.43
CA SER A 371 -2.13 -33.54 -6.86
C SER A 371 -1.30 -34.36 -7.85
N ARG A 372 -0.59 -33.69 -8.78
CA ARG A 372 0.32 -34.37 -9.69
C ARG A 372 1.46 -35.07 -8.96
N GLN A 373 2.10 -34.39 -8.01
CA GLN A 373 3.16 -34.96 -7.20
C GLN A 373 2.64 -36.18 -6.38
N MET A 374 1.46 -36.04 -5.78
CA MET A 374 0.80 -37.13 -5.07
C MET A 374 0.55 -38.34 -5.98
N PHE A 375 0.03 -38.11 -7.18
CA PHE A 375 -0.24 -39.16 -8.16
C PHE A 375 1.04 -39.87 -8.60
N GLU A 376 2.09 -39.13 -8.94
CA GLU A 376 3.39 -39.71 -9.35
C GLU A 376 4.00 -40.57 -8.24
N LYS A 377 3.96 -40.12 -6.99
CA LYS A 377 4.45 -40.89 -5.83
C LYS A 377 3.63 -42.15 -5.60
N THR A 378 2.30 -42.04 -5.74
CA THR A 378 1.39 -43.20 -5.62
C THR A 378 1.70 -44.27 -6.66
N CYS A 379 1.86 -43.89 -7.92
CA CYS A 379 2.21 -44.81 -8.99
C CYS A 379 3.57 -45.49 -8.76
N ARG A 380 4.58 -44.73 -8.30
CA ARG A 380 5.91 -45.30 -7.96
C ARG A 380 5.81 -46.29 -6.79
N PHE A 381 5.05 -45.93 -5.77
CA PHE A 381 4.81 -46.84 -4.63
C PHE A 381 4.11 -48.13 -5.06
N ALA A 382 3.05 -48.03 -5.85
CA ALA A 382 2.29 -49.19 -6.35
C ALA A 382 3.17 -50.11 -7.20
N ALA A 383 4.00 -49.56 -8.11
CA ALA A 383 4.92 -50.32 -8.92
C ALA A 383 6.02 -50.99 -8.10
N ASN A 384 6.64 -50.29 -7.17
CA ASN A 384 7.72 -50.85 -6.35
C ASN A 384 7.27 -51.95 -5.36
N ASN A 385 5.99 -51.96 -4.99
CA ASN A 385 5.43 -52.90 -4.05
C ASN A 385 4.51 -53.99 -4.72
N ASN A 386 4.47 -54.00 -6.04
CA ASN A 386 3.65 -54.92 -6.84
C ASN A 386 2.16 -54.93 -6.40
N ILE A 387 1.62 -53.74 -6.08
CA ILE A 387 0.27 -53.58 -5.53
C ILE A 387 -0.79 -54.12 -6.53
N PHE A 388 -0.58 -53.81 -7.83
CA PHE A 388 -1.51 -54.25 -8.87
C PHE A 388 -1.56 -55.80 -9.03
N ASP A 389 -0.43 -56.48 -8.84
CA ASP A 389 -0.39 -57.97 -8.88
C ASP A 389 -1.09 -58.62 -7.69
N ARG A 390 -1.26 -57.88 -6.60
CA ARG A 390 -1.99 -58.33 -5.40
C ARG A 390 -3.49 -58.11 -5.50
N GLY A 391 -3.97 -57.50 -6.56
CA GLY A 391 -5.38 -57.18 -6.75
C GLY A 391 -5.93 -56.14 -5.77
N ILE A 392 -5.09 -55.18 -5.40
CA ILE A 392 -5.41 -54.07 -4.49
C ILE A 392 -5.48 -52.75 -5.31
#